data_983a2d1ea613823ea1bfdf12d6ad0266
#
_entry.id   983a2d1ea613823ea1bfdf12d6ad0266
#
_cell.length_a   1.000
_cell.length_b   1.000
_cell.length_c   1.000
_cell.angle_alpha   90.00
_cell.angle_beta   90.00
_cell.angle_gamma   90.00
#
_symmetry.space_group_name_H-M   'P 1'
#
loop_
_entity.id
_entity.type
_entity.pdbx_description
1 polymer ?
#
loop_
_entity_poly.entity_id
_entity_poly.type
_entity_poly.pdbx_seq_one_letter_code
_entity_poly.pdbx_strand_id
1 'polypeptide(L)'
;MILLDGKKTSADIKEEIAIDVLDLKNQDKKTPHLAAIIVGNDGASLTYVNAKVKACDRVGFESSLIRLSEDITEEELLNEIAILNIDNDIDGFIVQLPLPDHINEQKVLMAINPDKDVDGFHPTNVGKMALNLPTFISATPFGILELLDRYKVETSGKNVVVIGRSHIVGSPMSILLSQKRSVGNATVTLTHSRTKNLKEITLQADIIIAALGIPEFLKADMVKENVTVIDVGITRVADSSKKNGFRLVGDVAFDEVSKKSAFITPVPGGVGPMTIAMLLKNTLLACHRNS
;
A
#
# COMPACT_ATOMS: atom_id res chain seq x y z
N MET A 1 -5.68 -21.11 12.93
CA MET A 1 -5.41 -20.07 11.93
C MET A 1 -6.34 -18.88 12.16
N ILE A 2 -5.79 -17.67 12.19
CA ILE A 2 -6.52 -16.40 12.27
C ILE A 2 -6.40 -15.70 10.92
N LEU A 3 -7.53 -15.28 10.36
CA LEU A 3 -7.54 -14.51 9.12
C LEU A 3 -7.23 -13.03 9.42
N LEU A 4 -6.22 -12.47 8.77
CA LEU A 4 -5.90 -11.05 8.82
C LEU A 4 -6.85 -10.31 7.85
N ASP A 5 -8.06 -10.01 8.32
CA ASP A 5 -9.13 -9.39 7.52
C ASP A 5 -8.86 -7.90 7.30
N GLY A 6 -8.19 -7.59 6.18
CA GLY A 6 -7.90 -6.21 5.80
C GLY A 6 -9.14 -5.43 5.38
N LYS A 7 -10.19 -6.09 4.90
CA LYS A 7 -11.45 -5.41 4.55
C LYS A 7 -12.13 -4.85 5.80
N LYS A 8 -12.24 -5.67 6.86
CA LYS A 8 -12.77 -5.24 8.16
C LYS A 8 -11.88 -4.14 8.76
N THR A 9 -10.58 -4.39 8.86
CA THR A 9 -9.61 -3.45 9.43
C THR A 9 -9.60 -2.10 8.70
N SER A 10 -9.66 -2.11 7.37
CA SER A 10 -9.78 -0.89 6.55
C SER A 10 -11.10 -0.13 6.81
N ALA A 11 -12.19 -0.84 7.09
CA ALA A 11 -13.45 -0.21 7.44
C ALA A 11 -13.37 0.47 8.82
N ASP A 12 -12.82 -0.23 9.81
CA ASP A 12 -12.61 0.31 11.16
C ASP A 12 -11.74 1.58 11.13
N ILE A 13 -10.61 1.56 10.38
CA ILE A 13 -9.73 2.74 10.22
C ILE A 13 -10.44 3.91 9.54
N LYS A 14 -11.26 3.65 8.53
CA LYS A 14 -12.04 4.71 7.87
C LYS A 14 -13.07 5.33 8.79
N GLU A 15 -13.65 4.57 9.71
CA GLU A 15 -14.55 5.11 10.74
C GLU A 15 -13.78 5.98 11.75
N GLU A 16 -12.59 5.55 12.18
CA GLU A 16 -11.69 6.37 13.02
C GLU A 16 -11.34 7.70 12.32
N ILE A 17 -10.94 7.65 11.04
CA ILE A 17 -10.64 8.86 10.26
C ILE A 17 -11.88 9.76 10.13
N ALA A 18 -13.07 9.20 9.91
CA ALA A 18 -14.29 9.99 9.80
C ALA A 18 -14.63 10.73 11.09
N ILE A 19 -14.35 10.14 12.25
CA ILE A 19 -14.49 10.80 13.56
C ILE A 19 -13.51 11.97 13.67
N ASP A 20 -12.24 11.76 13.33
CA ASP A 20 -11.21 12.82 13.37
C ASP A 20 -11.60 14.00 12.44
N VAL A 21 -12.12 13.69 11.24
CA VAL A 21 -12.59 14.72 10.30
C VAL A 21 -13.79 15.50 10.83
N LEU A 22 -14.73 14.81 11.48
CA LEU A 22 -15.87 15.46 12.10
C LEU A 22 -15.40 16.42 13.22
N ASP A 23 -14.43 16.02 14.00
CA ASP A 23 -13.85 16.87 15.05
C ASP A 23 -13.12 18.08 14.48
N LEU A 24 -12.42 17.95 13.35
CA LEU A 24 -11.83 19.08 12.64
C LEU A 24 -12.91 20.08 12.18
N LYS A 25 -13.99 19.59 11.57
CA LYS A 25 -15.12 20.41 11.12
C LYS A 25 -15.84 21.12 12.27
N ASN A 26 -16.03 20.45 13.39
CA ASN A 26 -16.65 21.04 14.59
C ASN A 26 -15.77 22.14 15.23
N GLN A 27 -14.47 22.16 14.92
CA GLN A 27 -13.52 23.17 15.37
C GLN A 27 -13.26 24.26 14.32
N ASP A 28 -14.05 24.33 13.25
CA ASP A 28 -13.88 25.23 12.10
C ASP A 28 -12.46 25.14 11.47
N LYS A 29 -11.82 23.96 11.55
CA LYS A 29 -10.55 23.68 10.93
C LYS A 29 -10.72 23.15 9.51
N LYS A 30 -9.63 23.24 8.74
CA LYS A 30 -9.59 22.76 7.35
C LYS A 30 -10.01 21.29 7.25
N THR A 31 -10.86 20.98 6.28
CA THR A 31 -11.18 19.59 5.88
C THR A 31 -10.03 19.04 5.05
N PRO A 32 -9.54 17.81 5.33
CA PRO A 32 -8.49 17.20 4.50
C PRO A 32 -8.91 17.07 3.03
N HIS A 33 -8.01 17.41 2.12
CA HIS A 33 -8.28 17.40 0.68
C HIS A 33 -7.23 16.56 -0.07
N LEU A 34 -7.70 15.49 -0.71
CA LEU A 34 -6.89 14.60 -1.55
C LEU A 34 -7.14 14.89 -3.03
N ALA A 35 -6.11 15.21 -3.79
CA ALA A 35 -6.20 15.24 -5.24
C ALA A 35 -5.61 13.97 -5.87
N ALA A 36 -6.15 13.59 -7.02
CA ALA A 36 -5.64 12.47 -7.81
C ALA A 36 -5.55 12.85 -9.29
N ILE A 37 -4.37 12.67 -9.87
CA ILE A 37 -4.16 12.79 -11.32
C ILE A 37 -4.24 11.39 -11.95
N ILE A 38 -5.00 11.25 -13.02
CA ILE A 38 -5.01 10.07 -13.86
C ILE A 38 -4.76 10.47 -15.31
N VAL A 39 -3.83 9.77 -15.96
CA VAL A 39 -3.50 9.97 -17.38
C VAL A 39 -4.04 8.79 -18.18
N GLY A 40 -4.83 9.10 -19.21
CA GLY A 40 -5.47 8.09 -20.05
C GLY A 40 -6.70 7.41 -19.42
N ASN A 41 -7.10 6.30 -20.01
CA ASN A 41 -8.36 5.62 -19.68
C ASN A 41 -8.18 4.14 -19.31
N ASP A 42 -7.03 3.74 -18.75
CA ASP A 42 -6.86 2.36 -18.29
C ASP A 42 -7.93 1.98 -17.25
N GLY A 43 -8.67 0.92 -17.55
CA GLY A 43 -9.83 0.51 -16.74
C GLY A 43 -9.47 0.07 -15.31
N ALA A 44 -8.26 -0.45 -15.10
CA ALA A 44 -7.79 -0.81 -13.77
C ALA A 44 -7.50 0.45 -12.95
N SER A 45 -6.75 1.39 -13.53
CA SER A 45 -6.42 2.69 -12.92
C SER A 45 -7.69 3.48 -12.58
N LEU A 46 -8.66 3.55 -13.49
CA LEU A 46 -9.96 4.19 -13.26
C LEU A 46 -10.72 3.55 -12.08
N THR A 47 -10.70 2.22 -11.99
CA THR A 47 -11.33 1.50 -10.88
C THR A 47 -10.69 1.86 -9.54
N TYR A 48 -9.35 1.91 -9.48
CA TYR A 48 -8.60 2.28 -8.28
C TYR A 48 -8.86 3.74 -7.87
N VAL A 49 -8.78 4.67 -8.80
CA VAL A 49 -9.02 6.10 -8.51
C VAL A 49 -10.45 6.33 -8.05
N ASN A 50 -11.45 5.72 -8.70
CA ASN A 50 -12.85 5.83 -8.26
C ASN A 50 -13.07 5.23 -6.85
N ALA A 51 -12.34 4.17 -6.49
CA ALA A 51 -12.40 3.62 -5.14
C ALA A 51 -11.77 4.57 -4.09
N LYS A 52 -10.70 5.30 -4.46
CA LYS A 52 -10.08 6.35 -3.62
C LYS A 52 -11.03 7.52 -3.40
N VAL A 53 -11.65 8.05 -4.47
CA VAL A 53 -12.66 9.14 -4.40
C VAL A 53 -13.83 8.75 -3.49
N LYS A 54 -14.43 7.57 -3.72
CA LYS A 54 -15.51 7.06 -2.84
C LYS A 54 -15.07 6.90 -1.38
N ALA A 55 -13.79 6.58 -1.15
CA ALA A 55 -13.28 6.47 0.20
C ALA A 55 -13.10 7.85 0.85
N CYS A 56 -12.70 8.88 0.10
CA CYS A 56 -12.69 10.28 0.56
C CYS A 56 -14.11 10.73 0.97
N ASP A 57 -15.08 10.54 0.10
CA ASP A 57 -16.49 10.88 0.38
C ASP A 57 -16.99 10.21 1.68
N ARG A 58 -16.66 8.93 1.85
CA ARG A 58 -17.08 8.16 3.03
C ARG A 58 -16.52 8.70 4.34
N VAL A 59 -15.28 9.20 4.35
CA VAL A 59 -14.64 9.73 5.56
C VAL A 59 -14.83 11.24 5.72
N GLY A 60 -15.53 11.88 4.78
CA GLY A 60 -15.83 13.31 4.81
C GLY A 60 -14.70 14.21 4.36
N PHE A 61 -13.71 13.69 3.62
CA PHE A 61 -12.66 14.47 2.94
C PHE A 61 -13.21 15.19 1.72
N GLU A 62 -12.56 16.27 1.34
CA GLU A 62 -12.64 16.80 -0.01
C GLU A 62 -11.77 16.00 -0.96
N SER A 63 -12.18 15.90 -2.23
CA SER A 63 -11.41 15.19 -3.24
C SER A 63 -11.51 15.83 -4.61
N SER A 64 -10.37 15.97 -5.31
CA SER A 64 -10.26 16.47 -6.67
C SER A 64 -9.73 15.39 -7.60
N LEU A 65 -10.43 15.12 -8.71
CA LEU A 65 -9.99 14.18 -9.72
C LEU A 65 -9.65 14.90 -11.01
N ILE A 66 -8.36 14.94 -11.34
CA ILE A 66 -7.82 15.55 -12.55
C ILE A 66 -7.62 14.45 -13.58
N ARG A 67 -8.38 14.53 -14.66
CA ARG A 67 -8.32 13.58 -15.78
C ARG A 67 -7.59 14.20 -16.94
N LEU A 68 -6.47 13.60 -17.33
CA LEU A 68 -5.64 14.06 -18.43
C LEU A 68 -5.70 13.07 -19.58
N SER A 69 -5.59 13.58 -20.80
CA SER A 69 -5.55 12.73 -21.98
C SER A 69 -4.34 11.81 -21.98
N GLU A 70 -4.47 10.64 -22.62
CA GLU A 70 -3.33 9.74 -22.83
C GLU A 70 -2.20 10.38 -23.63
N ASP A 71 -2.54 11.35 -24.49
CA ASP A 71 -1.60 12.06 -25.38
C ASP A 71 -0.93 13.26 -24.69
N ILE A 72 -1.22 13.53 -23.39
CA ILE A 72 -0.62 14.67 -22.70
C ILE A 72 0.90 14.55 -22.71
N THR A 73 1.58 15.66 -22.90
CA THR A 73 3.04 15.70 -22.84
C THR A 73 3.55 15.60 -21.42
N GLU A 74 4.78 15.12 -21.24
CA GLU A 74 5.45 15.12 -19.93
C GLU A 74 5.49 16.52 -19.31
N GLU A 75 5.75 17.56 -20.12
CA GLU A 75 5.80 18.96 -19.67
C GLU A 75 4.45 19.45 -19.13
N GLU A 76 3.36 19.16 -19.84
CA GLU A 76 2.01 19.54 -19.37
C GLU A 76 1.66 18.82 -18.07
N LEU A 77 1.98 17.54 -17.91
CA LEU A 77 1.78 16.80 -16.65
C LEU A 77 2.61 17.40 -15.52
N LEU A 78 3.86 17.77 -15.78
CA LEU A 78 4.71 18.41 -14.77
C LEU A 78 4.19 19.80 -14.37
N ASN A 79 3.57 20.54 -15.28
CA ASN A 79 2.92 21.82 -14.98
C ASN A 79 1.68 21.62 -14.08
N GLU A 80 0.86 20.59 -14.32
CA GLU A 80 -0.26 20.26 -13.42
C GLU A 80 0.23 19.89 -12.02
N ILE A 81 1.31 19.13 -11.92
CA ILE A 81 1.94 18.80 -10.64
C ILE A 81 2.45 20.07 -9.94
N ALA A 82 3.06 20.99 -10.68
CA ALA A 82 3.52 22.26 -10.11
C ALA A 82 2.37 23.09 -9.54
N ILE A 83 1.21 23.13 -10.20
CA ILE A 83 0.00 23.80 -9.71
C ILE A 83 -0.44 23.17 -8.38
N LEU A 84 -0.57 21.82 -8.31
CA LEU A 84 -0.97 21.15 -7.09
C LEU A 84 0.03 21.29 -5.94
N ASN A 85 1.33 21.41 -6.26
CA ASN A 85 2.37 21.61 -5.25
C ASN A 85 2.20 22.92 -4.48
N ILE A 86 1.71 23.99 -5.14
CA ILE A 86 1.54 25.31 -4.53
C ILE A 86 0.11 25.61 -4.07
N ASP A 87 -0.85 24.74 -4.39
CA ASP A 87 -2.24 24.90 -3.98
C ASP A 87 -2.41 24.57 -2.49
N ASN A 88 -2.68 25.57 -1.67
CA ASN A 88 -2.85 25.40 -0.23
C ASN A 88 -4.15 24.65 0.16
N ASP A 89 -5.10 24.55 -0.74
CA ASP A 89 -6.32 23.78 -0.50
C ASP A 89 -6.09 22.26 -0.62
N ILE A 90 -5.05 21.84 -1.31
CA ILE A 90 -4.67 20.43 -1.46
C ILE A 90 -3.65 20.04 -0.38
N ASP A 91 -4.00 19.10 0.49
CA ASP A 91 -3.10 18.59 1.52
C ASP A 91 -2.15 17.52 0.99
N GLY A 92 -2.61 16.72 0.07
CA GLY A 92 -1.80 15.72 -0.59
C GLY A 92 -2.40 15.30 -1.92
N PHE A 93 -1.56 14.77 -2.80
CA PHE A 93 -2.04 14.25 -4.06
C PHE A 93 -1.25 13.03 -4.53
N ILE A 94 -1.84 12.34 -5.47
CA ILE A 94 -1.24 11.17 -6.10
C ILE A 94 -1.26 11.32 -7.61
N VAL A 95 -0.28 10.76 -8.28
CA VAL A 95 -0.32 10.50 -9.72
C VAL A 95 -0.50 9.00 -9.90
N GLN A 96 -1.64 8.60 -10.44
CA GLN A 96 -1.99 7.18 -10.58
C GLN A 96 -1.09 6.50 -11.61
N LEU A 97 -0.39 5.47 -11.16
CA LEU A 97 0.46 4.62 -12.02
C LEU A 97 -0.34 3.42 -12.57
N PRO A 98 0.07 2.84 -13.71
CA PRO A 98 1.18 3.26 -14.56
C PRO A 98 0.87 4.51 -15.40
N LEU A 99 1.92 5.19 -15.85
CA LEU A 99 1.85 6.28 -16.82
C LEU A 99 2.08 5.75 -18.26
N PRO A 100 1.65 6.48 -19.30
CA PRO A 100 2.02 6.17 -20.69
C PRO A 100 3.55 6.12 -20.88
N ASP A 101 4.02 5.25 -21.78
CA ASP A 101 5.46 4.97 -22.00
C ASP A 101 6.30 6.19 -22.38
N HIS A 102 5.69 7.24 -22.95
CA HIS A 102 6.39 8.47 -23.33
C HIS A 102 6.63 9.44 -22.17
N ILE A 103 6.08 9.16 -21.00
CA ILE A 103 6.23 9.96 -19.78
C ILE A 103 7.20 9.26 -18.82
N ASN A 104 8.23 9.97 -18.37
CA ASN A 104 9.17 9.42 -17.41
C ASN A 104 8.59 9.43 -15.98
N GLU A 105 8.17 8.26 -15.51
CA GLU A 105 7.58 8.07 -14.17
C GLU A 105 8.49 8.63 -13.05
N GLN A 106 9.80 8.43 -13.15
CA GLN A 106 10.74 8.91 -12.13
C GLN A 106 10.78 10.44 -12.07
N LYS A 107 10.75 11.14 -13.22
CA LYS A 107 10.67 12.60 -13.23
C LYS A 107 9.38 13.09 -12.60
N VAL A 108 8.26 12.42 -12.91
CA VAL A 108 6.95 12.73 -12.33
C VAL A 108 6.97 12.59 -10.81
N LEU A 109 7.46 11.47 -10.29
CA LEU A 109 7.57 11.25 -8.85
C LEU A 109 8.48 12.27 -8.16
N MET A 110 9.59 12.65 -8.79
CA MET A 110 10.51 13.66 -8.28
C MET A 110 9.94 15.09 -8.29
N ALA A 111 8.96 15.38 -9.14
CA ALA A 111 8.34 16.70 -9.23
C ALA A 111 7.28 16.93 -8.13
N ILE A 112 6.78 15.88 -7.49
CA ILE A 112 5.82 15.99 -6.39
C ILE A 112 6.53 16.57 -5.16
N ASN A 113 5.92 17.57 -4.51
CA ASN A 113 6.44 18.06 -3.22
C ASN A 113 6.39 16.92 -2.18
N PRO A 114 7.52 16.55 -1.54
CA PRO A 114 7.54 15.49 -0.54
C PRO A 114 6.52 15.64 0.59
N ASP A 115 6.15 16.85 0.94
CA ASP A 115 5.15 17.12 1.99
C ASP A 115 3.70 16.96 1.51
N LYS A 116 3.50 16.76 0.20
CA LYS A 116 2.21 16.42 -0.44
C LYS A 116 2.17 15.01 -1.06
N ASP A 117 3.29 14.28 -1.04
CA ASP A 117 3.41 12.91 -1.53
C ASP A 117 2.80 11.92 -0.53
N VAL A 118 1.48 11.86 -0.49
CA VAL A 118 0.75 10.99 0.45
C VAL A 118 0.78 9.50 0.06
N ASP A 119 1.21 9.15 -1.15
CA ASP A 119 1.54 7.76 -1.53
C ASP A 119 2.89 7.30 -0.94
N GLY A 120 3.78 8.24 -0.55
CA GLY A 120 5.06 7.96 0.08
C GLY A 120 6.13 7.39 -0.86
N PHE A 121 6.08 7.72 -2.15
CA PHE A 121 7.01 7.21 -3.16
C PHE A 121 8.17 8.16 -3.46
N HIS A 122 8.08 9.43 -3.07
CA HIS A 122 9.14 10.39 -3.29
C HIS A 122 10.43 9.96 -2.58
N PRO A 123 11.62 10.02 -3.24
CA PRO A 123 12.88 9.57 -2.66
C PRO A 123 13.21 10.20 -1.30
N THR A 124 12.80 11.46 -1.07
CA THR A 124 12.93 12.11 0.23
C THR A 124 12.14 11.38 1.32
N ASN A 125 10.90 10.98 1.04
CA ASN A 125 10.07 10.23 1.99
C ASN A 125 10.62 8.82 2.22
N VAL A 126 11.05 8.15 1.16
CA VAL A 126 11.73 6.84 1.27
C VAL A 126 13.01 6.94 2.10
N GLY A 127 13.83 7.98 1.89
CA GLY A 127 15.04 8.23 2.69
C GLY A 127 14.73 8.51 4.15
N LYS A 128 13.76 9.39 4.44
CA LYS A 128 13.28 9.66 5.80
C LYS A 128 12.76 8.39 6.48
N MET A 129 11.94 7.60 5.77
CA MET A 129 11.46 6.29 6.25
C MET A 129 12.62 5.36 6.59
N ALA A 130 13.62 5.25 5.72
CA ALA A 130 14.79 4.39 5.96
C ALA A 130 15.60 4.82 7.19
N LEU A 131 15.62 6.10 7.50
CA LEU A 131 16.28 6.68 8.69
C LEU A 131 15.36 6.72 9.92
N ASN A 132 14.16 6.17 9.84
CA ASN A 132 13.12 6.23 10.89
C ASN A 132 12.78 7.66 11.33
N LEU A 133 12.81 8.60 10.39
CA LEU A 133 12.39 10.00 10.59
C LEU A 133 10.90 10.17 10.27
N PRO A 134 10.21 11.16 10.85
CA PRO A 134 8.81 11.45 10.54
C PRO A 134 8.60 11.73 9.04
N THR A 135 7.76 10.92 8.41
CA THR A 135 7.46 11.04 6.98
C THR A 135 6.17 10.28 6.63
N PHE A 136 5.73 10.36 5.39
CA PHE A 136 4.71 9.47 4.85
C PHE A 136 5.35 8.12 4.52
N ILE A 137 4.72 7.06 4.99
CA ILE A 137 5.11 5.68 4.64
C ILE A 137 4.24 5.25 3.46
N SER A 138 4.85 4.61 2.49
CA SER A 138 4.13 4.05 1.34
C SER A 138 2.93 3.23 1.79
N ALA A 139 1.78 3.45 1.15
CA ALA A 139 0.48 3.00 1.64
C ALA A 139 0.39 1.47 1.83
N THR A 140 0.97 0.65 0.93
CA THR A 140 0.92 -0.81 1.07
C THR A 140 1.76 -1.32 2.24
N PRO A 141 3.05 -0.96 2.39
CA PRO A 141 3.82 -1.28 3.60
C PRO A 141 3.17 -0.78 4.89
N PHE A 142 2.64 0.44 4.88
CA PHE A 142 1.95 0.99 6.04
C PHE A 142 0.73 0.14 6.43
N GLY A 143 -0.06 -0.29 5.44
CA GLY A 143 -1.21 -1.17 5.67
C GLY A 143 -0.83 -2.54 6.22
N ILE A 144 0.32 -3.09 5.83
CA ILE A 144 0.85 -4.33 6.40
C ILE A 144 1.23 -4.13 7.86
N LEU A 145 1.92 -3.04 8.20
CA LEU A 145 2.26 -2.72 9.60
C LEU A 145 1.00 -2.56 10.47
N GLU A 146 -0.02 -1.85 9.98
CA GLU A 146 -1.32 -1.70 10.67
C GLU A 146 -2.02 -3.04 10.89
N LEU A 147 -2.02 -3.95 9.90
CA LEU A 147 -2.56 -5.29 10.08
C LEU A 147 -1.81 -6.06 11.17
N LEU A 148 -0.49 -6.08 11.11
CA LEU A 148 0.33 -6.78 12.11
C LEU A 148 0.09 -6.22 13.52
N ASP A 149 0.00 -4.88 13.67
CA ASP A 149 -0.26 -4.25 14.97
C ASP A 149 -1.65 -4.56 15.51
N ARG A 150 -2.70 -4.39 14.70
CA ARG A 150 -4.08 -4.58 15.15
C ARG A 150 -4.41 -6.01 15.50
N TYR A 151 -3.80 -6.97 14.80
CA TYR A 151 -3.90 -8.40 15.13
C TYR A 151 -2.88 -8.86 16.17
N LYS A 152 -2.07 -7.95 16.73
CA LYS A 152 -1.06 -8.23 17.76
C LYS A 152 -0.08 -9.33 17.34
N VAL A 153 0.29 -9.33 16.07
CA VAL A 153 1.31 -10.23 15.55
C VAL A 153 2.67 -9.77 16.08
N GLU A 154 3.31 -10.60 16.88
CA GLU A 154 4.63 -10.31 17.42
C GLU A 154 5.69 -10.34 16.31
N THR A 155 6.42 -9.23 16.13
CA THR A 155 7.49 -9.10 15.14
C THR A 155 8.88 -9.05 15.77
N SER A 156 8.97 -8.63 17.03
CA SER A 156 10.25 -8.45 17.72
C SER A 156 10.97 -9.78 17.91
N GLY A 157 12.21 -9.85 17.45
CA GLY A 157 13.06 -11.06 17.52
C GLY A 157 12.66 -12.16 16.52
N LYS A 158 11.67 -11.92 15.64
CA LYS A 158 11.22 -12.90 14.64
C LYS A 158 12.09 -12.88 13.40
N ASN A 159 12.18 -14.04 12.73
CA ASN A 159 12.75 -14.15 11.39
C ASN A 159 11.68 -13.82 10.35
N VAL A 160 11.85 -12.73 9.63
CA VAL A 160 10.96 -12.30 8.55
C VAL A 160 11.62 -12.54 7.22
N VAL A 161 10.91 -13.18 6.31
CA VAL A 161 11.33 -13.32 4.91
C VAL A 161 10.41 -12.50 4.02
N VAL A 162 10.98 -11.54 3.30
CA VAL A 162 10.28 -10.75 2.30
C VAL A 162 10.64 -11.31 0.93
N ILE A 163 9.62 -11.79 0.19
CA ILE A 163 9.80 -12.35 -1.15
C ILE A 163 9.37 -11.31 -2.17
N GLY A 164 10.35 -10.75 -2.89
CA GLY A 164 10.18 -9.61 -3.78
C GLY A 164 10.91 -8.36 -3.27
N ARG A 165 11.48 -7.57 -4.18
CA ARG A 165 12.29 -6.38 -3.83
C ARG A 165 11.86 -5.11 -4.58
N SER A 166 10.58 -5.00 -4.87
CA SER A 166 10.04 -3.78 -5.48
C SER A 166 10.26 -2.57 -4.57
N HIS A 167 10.39 -1.39 -5.15
CA HIS A 167 10.50 -0.14 -4.40
C HIS A 167 9.19 0.23 -3.69
N ILE A 168 8.07 -0.36 -4.13
CA ILE A 168 6.74 -0.08 -3.60
C ILE A 168 6.44 -0.91 -2.35
N VAL A 169 6.90 -2.17 -2.26
CA VAL A 169 6.57 -3.08 -1.16
C VAL A 169 7.80 -3.76 -0.56
N GLY A 170 8.53 -4.55 -1.34
CA GLY A 170 9.53 -5.46 -0.77
C GLY A 170 10.68 -4.75 -0.07
N SER A 171 11.31 -3.77 -0.72
CA SER A 171 12.39 -2.98 -0.11
C SER A 171 11.90 -2.17 1.10
N PRO A 172 10.79 -1.41 1.03
CA PRO A 172 10.23 -0.73 2.21
C PRO A 172 9.92 -1.67 3.38
N MET A 173 9.29 -2.82 3.12
CA MET A 173 8.97 -3.78 4.17
C MET A 173 10.20 -4.32 4.88
N SER A 174 11.28 -4.61 4.13
CA SER A 174 12.53 -5.09 4.73
C SER A 174 13.17 -4.07 5.65
N ILE A 175 13.10 -2.80 5.30
CA ILE A 175 13.58 -1.69 6.12
C ILE A 175 12.70 -1.52 7.38
N LEU A 176 11.39 -1.37 7.18
CA LEU A 176 10.43 -1.08 8.25
C LEU A 176 10.41 -2.16 9.33
N LEU A 177 10.43 -3.45 8.95
CA LEU A 177 10.39 -4.55 9.91
C LEU A 177 11.72 -4.76 10.65
N SER A 178 12.85 -4.31 10.07
CA SER A 178 14.15 -4.36 10.76
C SER A 178 14.37 -3.20 11.75
N GLN A 179 13.61 -2.11 11.63
CA GLN A 179 13.76 -0.92 12.48
C GLN A 179 13.37 -1.17 13.94
N LYS A 180 13.95 -0.38 14.85
CA LYS A 180 13.55 -0.33 16.27
C LYS A 180 12.24 0.45 16.40
N ARG A 181 11.12 -0.28 16.37
CA ARG A 181 9.76 0.25 16.46
C ARG A 181 8.80 -0.81 17.02
N SER A 182 7.55 -0.42 17.36
CA SER A 182 6.54 -1.34 17.91
C SER A 182 6.30 -2.55 17.01
N VAL A 183 6.01 -2.33 15.71
CA VAL A 183 5.94 -3.37 14.69
C VAL A 183 7.24 -3.37 13.90
N GLY A 184 8.23 -4.06 14.41
CA GLY A 184 9.59 -4.09 13.88
C GLY A 184 10.50 -4.96 14.75
N ASN A 185 11.77 -4.59 14.91
CA ASN A 185 12.80 -5.33 15.65
C ASN A 185 12.99 -6.77 15.16
N ALA A 186 12.67 -7.05 13.91
CA ALA A 186 12.82 -8.37 13.31
C ALA A 186 14.19 -8.53 12.64
N THR A 187 14.64 -9.78 12.50
CA THR A 187 15.71 -10.14 11.56
C THR A 187 15.07 -10.37 10.19
N VAL A 188 15.43 -9.57 9.20
CA VAL A 188 14.76 -9.58 7.89
C VAL A 188 15.69 -10.10 6.81
N THR A 189 15.23 -11.12 6.08
CA THR A 189 15.88 -11.62 4.85
C THR A 189 15.07 -11.17 3.64
N LEU A 190 15.64 -10.29 2.82
CA LEU A 190 15.04 -9.86 1.55
C LEU A 190 15.45 -10.80 0.44
N THR A 191 14.49 -11.44 -0.23
CA THR A 191 14.72 -12.41 -1.30
C THR A 191 14.16 -11.91 -2.64
N HIS A 192 14.68 -12.46 -3.74
CA HIS A 192 14.34 -12.05 -5.08
C HIS A 192 14.62 -13.17 -6.11
N SER A 193 14.34 -12.95 -7.38
CA SER A 193 14.46 -13.95 -8.46
C SER A 193 15.86 -14.56 -8.65
N ARG A 194 16.90 -14.01 -8.02
CA ARG A 194 18.26 -14.56 -8.05
C ARG A 194 18.67 -15.23 -6.73
N THR A 195 17.77 -15.25 -5.74
CA THR A 195 18.01 -15.93 -4.46
C THR A 195 18.08 -17.43 -4.68
N LYS A 196 19.16 -18.04 -4.23
CA LYS A 196 19.30 -19.51 -4.21
C LYS A 196 18.65 -20.06 -2.95
N ASN A 197 18.22 -21.31 -3.01
CA ASN A 197 17.66 -22.04 -1.86
C ASN A 197 16.50 -21.31 -1.16
N LEU A 198 15.61 -20.68 -1.96
CA LEU A 198 14.50 -19.89 -1.42
C LEU A 198 13.63 -20.71 -0.46
N LYS A 199 13.36 -21.98 -0.77
CA LYS A 199 12.57 -22.86 0.05
C LYS A 199 13.17 -23.06 1.45
N GLU A 200 14.48 -23.29 1.55
CA GLU A 200 15.17 -23.44 2.84
C GLU A 200 15.13 -22.15 3.66
N ILE A 201 15.19 -21.00 3.00
CA ILE A 201 15.08 -19.69 3.64
C ILE A 201 13.65 -19.49 4.18
N THR A 202 12.63 -19.75 3.38
CA THR A 202 11.24 -19.54 3.79
C THR A 202 10.79 -20.52 4.88
N LEU A 203 11.33 -21.73 4.92
CA LEU A 203 11.06 -22.72 5.99
C LEU A 203 11.57 -22.25 7.37
N GLN A 204 12.49 -21.28 7.44
CA GLN A 204 12.97 -20.73 8.71
C GLN A 204 12.15 -19.50 9.17
N ALA A 205 11.31 -18.95 8.29
CA ALA A 205 10.59 -17.71 8.56
C ALA A 205 9.47 -17.88 9.59
N ASP A 206 9.38 -16.99 10.55
CA ASP A 206 8.23 -16.82 11.44
C ASP A 206 7.13 -16.02 10.73
N ILE A 207 7.54 -15.06 9.89
CA ILE A 207 6.66 -14.20 9.10
C ILE A 207 7.16 -14.19 7.65
N ILE A 208 6.25 -14.37 6.70
CA ILE A 208 6.54 -14.25 5.26
C ILE A 208 5.70 -13.14 4.67
N ILE A 209 6.35 -12.21 3.97
CA ILE A 209 5.69 -11.20 3.12
C ILE A 209 5.87 -11.62 1.67
N ALA A 210 4.82 -12.09 1.02
CA ALA A 210 4.84 -12.49 -0.39
C ALA A 210 4.41 -11.32 -1.28
N ALA A 211 5.34 -10.78 -2.07
CA ALA A 211 5.15 -9.60 -2.91
C ALA A 211 5.89 -9.76 -4.27
N LEU A 212 5.53 -10.82 -5.00
CA LEU A 212 6.17 -11.21 -6.26
C LEU A 212 5.34 -10.85 -7.49
N GLY A 213 4.00 -10.82 -7.36
CA GLY A 213 3.08 -10.76 -8.49
C GLY A 213 3.03 -12.07 -9.30
N ILE A 214 3.31 -13.21 -8.68
CA ILE A 214 3.25 -14.54 -9.31
C ILE A 214 2.19 -15.38 -8.59
N PRO A 215 1.06 -15.69 -9.27
CA PRO A 215 -0.04 -16.42 -8.66
C PRO A 215 0.37 -17.73 -7.99
N GLU A 216 -0.06 -17.90 -6.73
CA GLU A 216 0.09 -19.14 -5.98
C GLU A 216 1.54 -19.67 -5.92
N PHE A 217 2.52 -18.80 -5.92
CA PHE A 217 3.94 -19.16 -5.90
C PHE A 217 4.35 -19.81 -4.58
N LEU A 218 3.95 -19.24 -3.44
CA LEU A 218 4.28 -19.77 -2.11
C LEU A 218 3.39 -20.97 -1.79
N LYS A 219 4.01 -22.14 -1.64
CA LYS A 219 3.35 -23.43 -1.41
C LYS A 219 3.50 -23.90 0.04
N ALA A 220 2.67 -24.88 0.45
CA ALA A 220 2.72 -25.45 1.81
C ALA A 220 4.06 -26.10 2.18
N ASP A 221 4.80 -26.63 1.21
CA ASP A 221 6.11 -27.22 1.43
C ASP A 221 7.25 -26.20 1.57
N MET A 222 6.93 -24.91 1.36
CA MET A 222 7.86 -23.79 1.52
C MET A 222 7.67 -23.05 2.86
N VAL A 223 6.73 -23.47 3.70
CA VAL A 223 6.43 -22.77 4.95
C VAL A 223 6.46 -23.75 6.12
N LYS A 224 6.89 -23.27 7.29
CA LYS A 224 6.82 -24.06 8.53
C LYS A 224 5.45 -23.97 9.20
N GLU A 225 5.20 -24.81 10.18
CA GLU A 225 4.01 -24.73 11.02
C GLU A 225 3.96 -23.43 11.83
N ASN A 226 2.77 -22.89 12.04
CA ASN A 226 2.48 -21.66 12.78
C ASN A 226 3.11 -20.40 12.18
N VAL A 227 3.42 -20.39 10.88
CA VAL A 227 3.92 -19.21 10.17
C VAL A 227 2.84 -18.11 10.09
N THR A 228 3.24 -16.84 10.10
CA THR A 228 2.39 -15.71 9.67
C THR A 228 2.67 -15.40 8.21
N VAL A 229 1.64 -15.33 7.38
CA VAL A 229 1.78 -15.08 5.94
C VAL A 229 0.99 -13.86 5.53
N ILE A 230 1.68 -12.87 4.96
CA ILE A 230 1.10 -11.67 4.36
C ILE A 230 1.21 -11.80 2.85
N ASP A 231 0.10 -12.05 2.20
CA ASP A 231 -0.01 -12.11 0.74
C ASP A 231 -0.35 -10.71 0.21
N VAL A 232 0.58 -10.11 -0.51
CA VAL A 232 0.42 -8.79 -1.14
C VAL A 232 -0.03 -8.92 -2.59
N GLY A 233 0.16 -10.11 -3.18
CA GLY A 233 -0.18 -10.39 -4.57
C GLY A 233 -1.67 -10.16 -4.86
N ILE A 234 -1.95 -9.61 -6.04
CA ILE A 234 -3.31 -9.52 -6.58
C ILE A 234 -3.24 -9.66 -8.09
N THR A 235 -3.57 -10.83 -8.59
CA THR A 235 -3.51 -11.15 -10.02
C THR A 235 -4.86 -11.64 -10.50
N ARG A 236 -5.28 -11.17 -11.68
CA ARG A 236 -6.48 -11.69 -12.36
C ARG A 236 -6.11 -12.96 -13.10
N VAL A 237 -6.73 -14.06 -12.76
CA VAL A 237 -6.62 -15.32 -13.51
C VAL A 237 -7.96 -15.67 -14.15
N ALA A 238 -7.93 -16.21 -15.36
CA ALA A 238 -9.14 -16.60 -16.07
C ALA A 238 -9.93 -17.63 -15.24
N ASP A 239 -11.25 -17.43 -15.15
CA ASP A 239 -12.16 -18.32 -14.43
C ASP A 239 -13.55 -18.24 -15.10
N SER A 240 -13.86 -19.26 -15.91
CA SER A 240 -15.12 -19.33 -16.64
C SER A 240 -16.36 -19.54 -15.75
N SER A 241 -16.17 -19.94 -14.48
CA SER A 241 -17.26 -20.08 -13.52
C SER A 241 -17.77 -18.74 -12.97
N LYS A 242 -17.00 -17.66 -13.15
CA LYS A 242 -17.34 -16.30 -12.69
C LYS A 242 -18.01 -15.49 -13.79
N LYS A 243 -19.02 -14.68 -13.42
CA LYS A 243 -19.74 -13.82 -14.37
C LYS A 243 -18.84 -12.86 -15.17
N ASN A 244 -17.75 -12.41 -14.57
CA ASN A 244 -16.75 -11.50 -15.16
C ASN A 244 -15.57 -12.24 -15.80
N GLY A 245 -15.61 -13.58 -15.90
CA GLY A 245 -14.60 -14.39 -16.59
C GLY A 245 -13.25 -14.51 -15.87
N PHE A 246 -13.10 -13.98 -14.64
CA PHE A 246 -11.85 -14.06 -13.89
C PHE A 246 -12.08 -14.16 -12.38
N ARG A 247 -11.07 -14.64 -11.66
CA ARG A 247 -10.94 -14.56 -10.21
C ARG A 247 -9.65 -13.84 -9.82
N LEU A 248 -9.64 -13.23 -8.64
CA LEU A 248 -8.44 -12.66 -8.06
C LEU A 248 -7.73 -13.72 -7.21
N VAL A 249 -6.43 -13.84 -7.39
CA VAL A 249 -5.56 -14.70 -6.60
C VAL A 249 -4.35 -13.92 -6.13
N GLY A 250 -3.79 -14.35 -5.00
CA GLY A 250 -2.55 -13.82 -4.47
C GLY A 250 -1.32 -14.59 -4.94
N ASP A 251 -0.19 -14.24 -4.35
CA ASP A 251 1.09 -14.93 -4.55
C ASP A 251 1.19 -16.23 -3.72
N VAL A 252 0.21 -16.49 -2.84
CA VAL A 252 0.19 -17.63 -1.92
C VAL A 252 -0.87 -18.63 -2.34
N ALA A 253 -0.53 -19.91 -2.36
CA ALA A 253 -1.48 -21.01 -2.51
C ALA A 253 -2.30 -21.15 -1.20
N PHE A 254 -3.32 -20.29 -1.07
CA PHE A 254 -4.05 -20.04 0.17
C PHE A 254 -4.59 -21.31 0.82
N ASP A 255 -5.25 -22.19 0.06
CA ASP A 255 -5.94 -23.36 0.58
C ASP A 255 -5.01 -24.37 1.29
N GLU A 256 -3.77 -24.45 0.86
CA GLU A 256 -2.79 -25.36 1.45
C GLU A 256 -1.91 -24.67 2.51
N VAL A 257 -1.51 -23.40 2.27
CA VAL A 257 -0.66 -22.64 3.19
C VAL A 257 -1.43 -22.25 4.45
N SER A 258 -2.72 -21.94 4.35
CA SER A 258 -3.57 -21.61 5.49
C SER A 258 -3.65 -22.70 6.55
N LYS A 259 -3.51 -23.98 6.15
CA LYS A 259 -3.51 -25.11 7.08
C LYS A 259 -2.31 -25.13 8.03
N LYS A 260 -1.22 -24.49 7.63
CA LYS A 260 0.02 -24.38 8.41
C LYS A 260 0.17 -23.01 9.10
N SER A 261 -0.62 -22.02 8.70
CA SER A 261 -0.47 -20.66 9.18
C SER A 261 -1.13 -20.42 10.53
N ALA A 262 -0.47 -19.68 11.41
CA ALA A 262 -1.13 -19.07 12.58
C ALA A 262 -1.99 -17.89 12.16
N PHE A 263 -1.43 -17.03 11.29
CA PHE A 263 -2.10 -15.87 10.69
C PHE A 263 -1.88 -15.85 9.18
N ILE A 264 -2.89 -15.45 8.41
CA ILE A 264 -2.78 -15.32 6.96
C ILE A 264 -3.73 -14.23 6.44
N THR A 265 -3.29 -13.44 5.45
CA THR A 265 -4.17 -12.53 4.73
C THR A 265 -4.91 -13.26 3.60
N PRO A 266 -6.21 -12.97 3.39
CA PRO A 266 -6.94 -13.48 2.22
C PRO A 266 -6.67 -12.62 0.97
N VAL A 267 -6.83 -13.21 -0.20
CA VAL A 267 -6.89 -12.46 -1.47
C VAL A 267 -8.14 -12.90 -2.24
N PRO A 268 -9.06 -11.98 -2.52
CA PRO A 268 -9.09 -10.56 -2.12
C PRO A 268 -9.48 -10.35 -0.64
N GLY A 269 -9.26 -9.13 -0.13
CA GLY A 269 -9.75 -8.72 1.19
C GLY A 269 -8.67 -8.60 2.28
N GLY A 270 -7.41 -8.93 1.97
CA GLY A 270 -6.25 -8.74 2.86
C GLY A 270 -5.62 -7.36 2.69
N VAL A 271 -4.42 -7.32 2.11
CA VAL A 271 -3.60 -6.09 2.01
C VAL A 271 -4.24 -4.99 1.14
N GLY A 272 -4.89 -5.36 0.02
CA GLY A 272 -5.43 -4.38 -0.93
C GLY A 272 -6.36 -3.31 -0.33
N PRO A 273 -7.39 -3.65 0.47
CA PRO A 273 -8.25 -2.65 1.13
C PRO A 273 -7.50 -1.70 2.07
N MET A 274 -6.40 -2.16 2.68
CA MET A 274 -5.58 -1.38 3.60
C MET A 274 -4.85 -0.23 2.90
N THR A 275 -4.45 -0.41 1.64
CA THR A 275 -3.75 0.61 0.86
C THR A 275 -4.55 1.92 0.79
N ILE A 276 -5.87 1.82 0.53
CA ILE A 276 -6.74 3.01 0.47
C ILE A 276 -6.88 3.64 1.86
N ALA A 277 -7.05 2.85 2.92
CA ALA A 277 -7.15 3.38 4.27
C ALA A 277 -5.87 4.13 4.70
N MET A 278 -4.69 3.62 4.32
CA MET A 278 -3.43 4.28 4.62
C MET A 278 -3.18 5.54 3.80
N LEU A 279 -3.64 5.57 2.55
CA LEU A 279 -3.63 6.81 1.76
C LEU A 279 -4.44 7.92 2.45
N LEU A 280 -5.65 7.60 2.93
CA LEU A 280 -6.45 8.55 3.71
C LEU A 280 -5.76 8.97 5.01
N LYS A 281 -5.12 8.03 5.72
CA LYS A 281 -4.38 8.31 6.95
C LYS A 281 -3.18 9.25 6.70
N ASN A 282 -2.45 9.06 5.60
CA ASN A 282 -1.39 9.95 5.17
C ASN A 282 -1.94 11.34 4.79
N THR A 283 -3.07 11.41 4.10
CA THR A 283 -3.72 12.69 3.75
C THR A 283 -4.18 13.46 4.98
N LEU A 284 -4.77 12.79 5.97
CA LEU A 284 -5.13 13.38 7.25
C LEU A 284 -3.89 13.92 7.98
N LEU A 285 -2.81 13.14 8.00
CA LEU A 285 -1.53 13.58 8.57
C LEU A 285 -0.96 14.80 7.85
N ALA A 286 -1.09 14.88 6.52
CA ALA A 286 -0.68 16.05 5.74
C ALA A 286 -1.49 17.29 6.13
N CYS A 287 -2.82 17.16 6.24
CA CYS A 287 -3.69 18.24 6.69
C CYS A 287 -3.28 18.76 8.09
N HIS A 288 -3.02 17.87 9.04
CA HIS A 288 -2.56 18.27 10.38
C HIS A 288 -1.19 18.97 10.41
N ARG A 289 -0.33 18.71 9.43
CA ARG A 289 0.98 19.39 9.33
C ARG A 289 0.86 20.79 8.73
N ASN A 290 -0.19 21.01 7.95
CA ASN A 290 -0.44 22.29 7.22
C ASN A 290 -1.43 23.20 7.99
N SER A 291 -2.04 22.72 9.05
CA SER A 291 -2.94 23.45 9.96
C SER A 291 -2.17 23.98 11.17
#